data_3bc9e8c771effcbbf97a602922390d64
#
_entry.id   3bc9e8c771effcbbf97a602922390d64
#
_cell.length_a   1.000
_cell.length_b   1.000
_cell.length_c   1.000
_cell.angle_alpha   90.00
_cell.angle_beta   90.00
_cell.angle_gamma   90.00
#
_symmetry.space_group_name_H-M   'P 1'
#
loop_
_entity.id
_entity.type
_entity.pdbx_description
1 polymer ?
#
loop_
_entity_poly.entity_id
_entity_poly.type
_entity_poly.pdbx_seq_one_letter_code
_entity_poly.pdbx_strand_id
1 'polypeptide(L)'
;MVNYRKESNLLFDVGVADALSKRLVSSVLDAAVVEDEQIHLRCFESTHEMLLEQLSQHKLDMIISDCPIDSTQQEGLFSMKIGECGVSFWCTNPLPEKPFPACLEERRLLIPGRRSMLGRKLLNWFNSQGLNVEILGEFDDAALMKAFGATHNAIFVAPSLYANDFYNDDSVVEIGRVENVMEEYHAIFAERMIQHPAVQRICNTDYSALFTPASK
;
A
#
# COMPACT_ATOMS: atom_id res chain seq x y z
N MET A 1 -31.59 -14.87 -12.02
CA MET A 1 -31.44 -16.09 -11.20
C MET A 1 -29.94 -16.39 -11.12
N VAL A 2 -29.26 -16.02 -10.04
CA VAL A 2 -27.84 -16.32 -9.85
C VAL A 2 -27.76 -17.76 -9.38
N ASN A 3 -27.23 -18.65 -10.21
CA ASN A 3 -27.00 -20.04 -9.85
C ASN A 3 -25.82 -20.11 -8.86
N TYR A 4 -26.11 -20.14 -7.57
CA TYR A 4 -25.18 -20.64 -6.59
C TYR A 4 -25.08 -22.16 -6.77
N ARG A 5 -24.06 -22.63 -7.52
CA ARG A 5 -23.71 -24.04 -7.51
C ARG A 5 -23.34 -24.42 -6.06
N LYS A 6 -24.08 -25.35 -5.52
CA LYS A 6 -23.88 -25.99 -4.22
C LYS A 6 -22.69 -26.96 -4.28
N GLU A 7 -21.49 -26.42 -4.37
CA GLU A 7 -20.25 -27.11 -4.00
C GLU A 7 -19.62 -26.23 -2.94
N SER A 8 -19.04 -26.80 -1.91
CA SER A 8 -18.54 -26.10 -0.73
C SER A 8 -17.44 -25.11 -1.13
N ASN A 9 -17.82 -23.92 -1.54
CA ASN A 9 -16.87 -22.84 -1.80
C ASN A 9 -16.16 -22.55 -0.47
N LEU A 10 -14.85 -22.69 -0.50
CA LEU A 10 -14.02 -22.30 0.63
C LEU A 10 -14.06 -20.77 0.75
N LEU A 11 -14.71 -20.28 1.80
CA LEU A 11 -14.80 -18.84 2.04
C LEU A 11 -13.47 -18.31 2.52
N PHE A 12 -13.05 -17.17 1.99
CA PHE A 12 -11.81 -16.50 2.38
C PHE A 12 -12.05 -15.00 2.54
N ASP A 13 -12.08 -14.55 3.80
CA ASP A 13 -12.37 -13.17 4.19
C ASP A 13 -11.07 -12.39 4.42
N VAL A 14 -10.81 -11.40 3.56
CA VAL A 14 -9.58 -10.61 3.59
C VAL A 14 -9.89 -9.16 3.91
N GLY A 15 -9.25 -8.65 4.96
CA GLY A 15 -9.19 -7.23 5.26
C GLY A 15 -8.03 -6.56 4.53
N VAL A 16 -8.23 -5.34 4.04
CA VAL A 16 -7.21 -4.55 3.36
C VAL A 16 -7.14 -3.18 4.01
N ALA A 17 -5.94 -2.76 4.43
CA ALA A 17 -5.75 -1.42 4.93
C ALA A 17 -6.03 -0.38 3.83
N ASP A 18 -6.75 0.67 4.17
CA ASP A 18 -7.32 1.67 3.24
C ASP A 18 -6.25 2.44 2.44
N ALA A 19 -5.04 2.60 3.00
CA ALA A 19 -3.93 3.30 2.36
C ALA A 19 -3.20 2.49 1.27
N LEU A 20 -3.52 1.19 1.09
CA LEU A 20 -2.76 0.31 0.21
C LEU A 20 -3.06 0.49 -1.28
N SER A 21 -2.02 0.28 -2.09
CA SER A 21 -2.14 0.20 -3.54
C SER A 21 -3.10 -0.90 -3.98
N LYS A 22 -4.12 -0.53 -4.76
CA LYS A 22 -5.08 -1.51 -5.32
C LYS A 22 -4.38 -2.53 -6.22
N ARG A 23 -3.31 -2.14 -6.93
CA ARG A 23 -2.50 -3.04 -7.74
C ARG A 23 -1.76 -4.07 -6.89
N LEU A 24 -1.12 -3.63 -5.80
CA LEU A 24 -0.47 -4.55 -4.86
C LEU A 24 -1.48 -5.55 -4.31
N VAL A 25 -2.60 -5.05 -3.78
CA VAL A 25 -3.65 -5.89 -3.21
C VAL A 25 -4.18 -6.89 -4.22
N SER A 26 -4.49 -6.45 -5.45
CA SER A 26 -4.95 -7.33 -6.52
C SER A 26 -3.94 -8.45 -6.80
N SER A 27 -2.65 -8.12 -6.89
CA SER A 27 -1.60 -9.12 -7.15
C SER A 27 -1.44 -10.12 -6.00
N VAL A 28 -1.63 -9.68 -4.74
CA VAL A 28 -1.58 -10.58 -3.58
C VAL A 28 -2.80 -11.48 -3.55
N LEU A 29 -3.99 -10.94 -3.83
CA LEU A 29 -5.23 -11.72 -3.87
C LEU A 29 -5.29 -12.69 -5.04
N ASP A 30 -4.66 -12.36 -6.17
CA ASP A 30 -4.55 -13.23 -7.34
C ASP A 30 -3.83 -14.55 -6.99
N ALA A 31 -2.81 -14.49 -6.14
CA ALA A 31 -2.14 -15.67 -5.62
C ALA A 31 -3.06 -16.60 -4.80
N ALA A 32 -4.14 -16.08 -4.22
CA ALA A 32 -5.11 -16.89 -3.48
C ALA A 32 -6.03 -17.72 -4.40
N VAL A 33 -6.24 -17.28 -5.65
CA VAL A 33 -7.22 -17.84 -6.57
C VAL A 33 -6.53 -18.78 -7.56
N VAL A 34 -6.98 -20.03 -7.64
CA VAL A 34 -6.54 -21.03 -8.62
C VAL A 34 -7.77 -21.51 -9.38
N GLU A 35 -7.62 -21.71 -10.70
CA GLU A 35 -8.73 -22.05 -11.60
C GLU A 35 -9.55 -23.28 -11.17
N ASP A 36 -8.89 -24.27 -10.55
CA ASP A 36 -9.52 -25.54 -10.15
C ASP A 36 -10.08 -25.55 -8.72
N GLU A 37 -9.87 -24.49 -7.93
CA GLU A 37 -10.38 -24.39 -6.57
C GLU A 37 -11.48 -23.34 -6.45
N GLN A 38 -12.60 -23.73 -5.84
CA GLN A 38 -13.73 -22.83 -5.62
C GLN A 38 -13.52 -22.02 -4.33
N ILE A 39 -12.65 -21.01 -4.40
CA ILE A 39 -12.53 -20.02 -3.34
C ILE A 39 -13.55 -18.89 -3.59
N HIS A 40 -14.36 -18.61 -2.56
CA HIS A 40 -15.21 -17.43 -2.52
C HIS A 40 -14.51 -16.34 -1.71
N LEU A 41 -13.82 -15.44 -2.43
CA LEU A 41 -13.09 -14.32 -1.85
C LEU A 41 -14.07 -13.19 -1.50
N ARG A 42 -13.98 -12.70 -0.24
CA ARG A 42 -14.61 -11.43 0.18
C ARG A 42 -13.52 -10.49 0.68
N CYS A 43 -13.53 -9.26 0.18
CA CYS A 43 -12.52 -8.25 0.49
C CYS A 43 -13.17 -7.04 1.16
N PHE A 44 -12.60 -6.58 2.27
CA PHE A 44 -13.11 -5.48 3.08
C PHE A 44 -12.00 -4.46 3.30
N GLU A 45 -12.30 -3.17 3.14
CA GLU A 45 -11.36 -2.09 3.43
C GLU A 45 -11.68 -1.43 4.77
N SER A 46 -10.63 -1.16 5.57
CA SER A 46 -10.73 -0.42 6.82
C SER A 46 -9.34 0.02 7.32
N THR A 47 -9.31 0.68 8.48
CA THR A 47 -8.04 1.02 9.13
C THR A 47 -7.35 -0.23 9.69
N HIS A 48 -6.03 -0.20 9.82
CA HIS A 48 -5.24 -1.32 10.36
C HIS A 48 -5.78 -1.81 11.72
N GLU A 49 -6.08 -0.89 12.63
CA GLU A 49 -6.55 -1.21 13.98
C GLU A 49 -7.90 -1.93 13.96
N MET A 50 -8.85 -1.45 13.14
CA MET A 50 -10.17 -2.09 13.00
C MET A 50 -10.07 -3.48 12.37
N LEU A 51 -9.17 -3.65 11.40
CA LEU A 51 -8.92 -4.94 10.76
C LEU A 51 -8.31 -5.94 11.75
N LEU A 52 -7.36 -5.51 12.58
CA LEU A 52 -6.79 -6.37 13.63
C LEU A 52 -7.84 -6.81 14.65
N GLU A 53 -8.74 -5.92 15.05
CA GLU A 53 -9.86 -6.28 15.92
C GLU A 53 -10.76 -7.33 15.26
N GLN A 54 -11.10 -7.17 13.99
CA GLN A 54 -11.92 -8.15 13.25
C GLN A 54 -11.20 -9.49 13.07
N LEU A 55 -9.89 -9.48 12.81
CA LEU A 55 -9.09 -10.70 12.73
C LEU A 55 -9.06 -11.46 14.06
N SER A 56 -8.86 -10.75 15.18
CA SER A 56 -8.88 -11.34 16.53
C SER A 56 -10.23 -11.91 16.90
N GLN A 57 -11.32 -11.33 16.39
CA GLN A 57 -12.70 -11.82 16.55
C GLN A 57 -13.07 -12.93 15.53
N HIS A 58 -12.13 -13.40 14.73
CA HIS A 58 -12.33 -14.41 13.68
C HIS A 58 -13.35 -14.02 12.61
N LYS A 59 -13.57 -12.72 12.40
CA LYS A 59 -14.40 -12.17 11.32
C LYS A 59 -13.67 -12.05 9.99
N LEU A 60 -12.32 -12.04 10.05
CA LEU A 60 -11.43 -12.09 8.91
C LEU A 60 -10.50 -13.31 9.04
N ASP A 61 -10.02 -13.76 7.89
CA ASP A 61 -9.06 -14.85 7.78
C ASP A 61 -7.63 -14.34 7.58
N MET A 62 -7.48 -13.20 6.90
CA MET A 62 -6.21 -12.53 6.64
C MET A 62 -6.40 -11.02 6.56
N ILE A 63 -5.33 -10.28 6.84
CA ILE A 63 -5.22 -8.84 6.58
C ILE A 63 -4.02 -8.59 5.68
N ILE A 64 -4.15 -7.66 4.73
CA ILE A 64 -3.06 -7.05 3.98
C ILE A 64 -2.90 -5.63 4.51
N SER A 65 -1.71 -5.26 4.99
CA SER A 65 -1.46 -3.98 5.67
C SER A 65 -0.07 -3.40 5.38
N ASP A 66 0.07 -2.09 5.53
CA ASP A 66 1.34 -1.34 5.54
C ASP A 66 2.05 -1.35 6.90
N CYS A 67 1.44 -1.99 7.90
CA CYS A 67 1.98 -2.10 9.25
C CYS A 67 2.15 -3.56 9.66
N PRO A 68 3.31 -3.96 10.24
CA PRO A 68 3.44 -5.25 10.89
C PRO A 68 2.62 -5.28 12.18
N ILE A 69 2.38 -6.48 12.70
CA ILE A 69 1.87 -6.65 14.05
C ILE A 69 3.02 -6.55 15.07
N ASP A 70 2.70 -6.05 16.26
CA ASP A 70 3.56 -6.21 17.42
C ASP A 70 3.34 -7.61 18.02
N SER A 71 4.25 -8.53 17.72
CA SER A 71 4.17 -9.93 18.18
C SER A 71 4.15 -10.09 19.70
N THR A 72 4.52 -9.05 20.46
CA THR A 72 4.47 -9.08 21.93
C THR A 72 3.09 -8.78 22.47
N GLN A 73 2.21 -8.17 21.69
CA GLN A 73 0.87 -7.74 22.10
C GLN A 73 -0.26 -8.59 21.52
N GLN A 74 0.03 -9.44 20.52
CA GLN A 74 -1.01 -10.19 19.79
C GLN A 74 -0.61 -11.67 19.64
N GLU A 75 -0.83 -12.43 20.73
CA GLU A 75 -0.62 -13.89 20.73
C GLU A 75 -1.51 -14.57 19.67
N GLY A 76 -0.94 -15.53 18.94
CA GLY A 76 -1.65 -16.33 17.93
C GLY A 76 -1.86 -15.65 16.58
N LEU A 77 -1.31 -14.46 16.36
CA LEU A 77 -1.23 -13.83 15.04
C LEU A 77 0.18 -13.94 14.46
N PHE A 78 0.25 -14.12 13.15
CA PHE A 78 1.47 -14.18 12.35
C PHE A 78 1.49 -13.05 11.34
N SER A 79 2.67 -12.49 11.12
CA SER A 79 2.91 -11.47 10.10
C SER A 79 4.01 -11.95 9.16
N MET A 80 3.71 -11.96 7.86
CA MET A 80 4.68 -12.22 6.81
C MET A 80 4.88 -10.94 5.99
N LYS A 81 6.13 -10.52 5.81
CA LYS A 81 6.46 -9.40 4.94
C LYS A 81 6.30 -9.82 3.48
N ILE A 82 5.43 -9.13 2.74
CA ILE A 82 5.20 -9.31 1.29
C ILE A 82 6.33 -8.63 0.52
N GLY A 83 6.73 -7.43 0.96
CA GLY A 83 7.79 -6.66 0.35
C GLY A 83 7.87 -5.25 0.92
N GLU A 84 8.73 -4.43 0.31
CA GLU A 84 8.91 -3.02 0.67
C GLU A 84 9.36 -2.20 -0.54
N CYS A 85 9.08 -0.90 -0.51
CA CYS A 85 9.60 0.04 -1.50
C CYS A 85 9.85 1.41 -0.87
N GLY A 86 10.70 2.21 -1.51
CA GLY A 86 10.89 3.62 -1.21
C GLY A 86 9.70 4.46 -1.67
N VAL A 87 9.87 5.79 -1.64
CA VAL A 87 8.84 6.74 -2.06
C VAL A 87 9.34 7.61 -3.21
N SER A 88 8.44 7.96 -4.11
CA SER A 88 8.67 8.86 -5.23
C SER A 88 7.85 10.14 -5.09
N PHE A 89 8.43 11.25 -5.56
CA PHE A 89 7.82 12.57 -5.61
C PHE A 89 7.47 12.91 -7.04
N TRP A 90 6.27 13.39 -7.25
CA TRP A 90 5.67 13.61 -8.55
C TRP A 90 5.08 15.00 -8.65
N CYS A 91 5.13 15.59 -9.85
CA CYS A 91 4.41 16.83 -10.13
C CYS A 91 3.96 16.89 -11.59
N THR A 92 3.13 17.89 -11.91
CA THR A 92 2.80 18.25 -13.29
C THR A 92 3.75 19.33 -13.83
N ASN A 93 3.78 19.53 -15.14
CA ASN A 93 4.52 20.63 -15.76
C ASN A 93 3.93 22.00 -15.37
N PRO A 94 4.78 23.07 -15.30
CA PRO A 94 6.22 23.09 -15.48
C PRO A 94 6.95 22.38 -14.32
N LEU A 95 8.17 21.88 -14.56
CA LEU A 95 8.98 21.26 -13.50
C LEU A 95 9.52 22.32 -12.52
N PRO A 96 9.82 21.95 -11.28
CA PRO A 96 10.58 22.79 -10.35
C PRO A 96 11.96 23.17 -10.92
N GLU A 97 12.51 24.31 -10.50
CA GLU A 97 13.80 24.80 -10.97
C GLU A 97 14.99 24.20 -10.23
N LYS A 98 14.85 24.00 -8.91
CA LYS A 98 15.92 23.43 -8.08
C LYS A 98 16.01 21.92 -8.24
N PRO A 99 17.21 21.34 -8.04
CA PRO A 99 17.36 19.90 -8.01
C PRO A 99 16.68 19.30 -6.77
N PHE A 100 16.29 18.01 -6.89
CA PHE A 100 15.81 17.24 -5.75
C PHE A 100 16.91 17.03 -4.69
N PRO A 101 16.65 17.15 -3.39
CA PRO A 101 15.34 17.39 -2.77
C PRO A 101 14.97 18.88 -2.54
N ALA A 102 15.85 19.84 -2.87
CA ALA A 102 15.62 21.27 -2.62
C ALA A 102 14.40 21.83 -3.37
N CYS A 103 14.00 21.19 -4.49
CA CYS A 103 12.82 21.56 -5.27
C CYS A 103 11.50 21.37 -4.47
N LEU A 104 11.51 20.60 -3.40
CA LEU A 104 10.34 20.36 -2.57
C LEU A 104 9.87 21.61 -1.80
N GLU A 105 10.75 22.62 -1.68
CA GLU A 105 10.42 23.92 -1.08
C GLU A 105 9.79 24.92 -2.07
N GLU A 106 9.75 24.59 -3.37
CA GLU A 106 9.24 25.50 -4.39
C GLU A 106 7.73 25.44 -4.57
N ARG A 107 7.11 24.34 -4.10
CA ARG A 107 5.68 24.10 -4.23
C ARG A 107 5.10 23.46 -2.98
N ARG A 108 3.81 23.62 -2.81
CA ARG A 108 3.10 22.93 -1.75
C ARG A 108 3.04 21.43 -2.01
N LEU A 109 3.12 20.63 -0.95
CA LEU A 109 3.15 19.19 -0.99
C LEU A 109 1.82 18.58 -0.55
N LEU A 110 1.47 17.47 -1.19
CA LEU A 110 0.47 16.53 -0.73
C LEU A 110 1.20 15.28 -0.24
N ILE A 111 0.89 14.84 0.96
CA ILE A 111 1.55 13.71 1.61
C ILE A 111 0.54 12.68 2.11
N PRO A 112 0.94 11.42 2.34
CA PRO A 112 0.13 10.46 3.07
C PRO A 112 -0.21 10.97 4.47
N GLY A 113 -1.41 10.64 4.95
CA GLY A 113 -1.89 11.11 6.25
C GLY A 113 -0.95 10.74 7.40
N ARG A 114 -0.88 11.61 8.42
CA ARG A 114 -0.01 11.40 9.62
C ARG A 114 -0.36 10.15 10.43
N ARG A 115 -1.54 9.59 10.24
CA ARG A 115 -1.94 8.32 10.85
C ARG A 115 -1.24 7.13 10.20
N SER A 116 -0.88 7.23 8.91
CA SER A 116 -0.10 6.19 8.24
C SER A 116 1.35 6.15 8.73
N MET A 117 1.98 5.00 8.65
CA MET A 117 3.40 4.84 8.96
C MET A 117 4.26 5.69 8.01
N LEU A 118 3.91 5.68 6.73
CA LEU A 118 4.63 6.41 5.69
C LEU A 118 4.58 7.93 5.92
N GLY A 119 3.41 8.48 6.26
CA GLY A 119 3.27 9.92 6.55
C GLY A 119 4.20 10.38 7.69
N ARG A 120 4.28 9.60 8.77
CA ARG A 120 5.20 9.89 9.88
C ARG A 120 6.68 9.80 9.48
N LYS A 121 7.06 8.76 8.71
CA LYS A 121 8.44 8.59 8.22
C LYS A 121 8.85 9.76 7.31
N LEU A 122 7.96 10.23 6.44
CA LEU A 122 8.20 11.36 5.55
C LEU A 122 8.40 12.68 6.32
N LEU A 123 7.57 12.98 7.31
CA LEU A 123 7.74 14.18 8.14
C LEU A 123 9.10 14.17 8.87
N ASN A 124 9.50 13.03 9.39
CA ASN A 124 10.83 12.88 10.01
C ASN A 124 11.95 13.05 8.99
N TRP A 125 11.79 12.55 7.78
CA TRP A 125 12.76 12.69 6.72
C TRP A 125 12.91 14.16 6.30
N PHE A 126 11.83 14.92 6.07
CA PHE A 126 11.91 16.35 5.77
C PHE A 126 12.69 17.11 6.85
N ASN A 127 12.41 16.84 8.12
CA ASN A 127 13.15 17.44 9.23
C ASN A 127 14.63 17.06 9.20
N SER A 128 14.98 15.81 8.93
CA SER A 128 16.37 15.34 8.88
C SER A 128 17.17 15.95 7.73
N GLN A 129 16.49 16.32 6.64
CA GLN A 129 17.09 17.00 5.49
C GLN A 129 17.12 18.54 5.67
N GLY A 130 16.55 19.07 6.75
CA GLY A 130 16.45 20.52 6.97
C GLY A 130 15.53 21.21 5.96
N LEU A 131 14.58 20.50 5.36
CA LEU A 131 13.65 21.03 4.35
C LEU A 131 12.49 21.74 5.04
N ASN A 132 12.21 22.97 4.61
CA ASN A 132 11.06 23.74 5.06
C ASN A 132 9.90 23.65 4.04
N VAL A 133 9.22 22.50 4.03
CA VAL A 133 8.15 22.21 3.09
C VAL A 133 6.80 22.74 3.55
N GLU A 134 6.01 23.29 2.64
CA GLU A 134 4.61 23.69 2.89
C GLU A 134 3.68 22.54 2.50
N ILE A 135 2.98 21.96 3.47
CA ILE A 135 2.01 20.88 3.24
C ILE A 135 0.65 21.48 2.91
N LEU A 136 0.16 21.25 1.70
CA LEU A 136 -1.18 21.64 1.25
C LEU A 136 -2.26 20.73 1.79
N GLY A 137 -1.99 19.44 1.93
CA GLY A 137 -2.96 18.45 2.39
C GLY A 137 -2.37 17.08 2.67
N GLU A 138 -3.16 16.29 3.41
CA GLU A 138 -2.87 14.92 3.78
C GLU A 138 -3.95 14.01 3.20
N PHE A 139 -3.55 12.91 2.55
CA PHE A 139 -4.44 11.99 1.84
C PHE A 139 -4.14 10.55 2.21
N ASP A 140 -5.17 9.75 2.43
CA ASP A 140 -5.04 8.31 2.65
C ASP A 140 -5.13 7.51 1.32
N ASP A 141 -5.61 8.14 0.24
CA ASP A 141 -5.71 7.54 -1.10
C ASP A 141 -4.76 8.21 -2.09
N ALA A 142 -3.82 7.43 -2.64
CA ALA A 142 -2.79 7.94 -3.56
C ALA A 142 -3.35 8.37 -4.93
N ALA A 143 -4.44 7.76 -5.41
CA ALA A 143 -5.05 8.15 -6.67
C ALA A 143 -5.78 9.49 -6.54
N LEU A 144 -6.47 9.70 -5.41
CA LEU A 144 -7.08 10.99 -5.09
C LEU A 144 -6.01 12.08 -4.90
N MET A 145 -4.92 11.75 -4.20
CA MET A 145 -3.77 12.67 -4.00
C MET A 145 -3.18 13.09 -5.35
N LYS A 146 -2.95 12.15 -6.28
CA LYS A 146 -2.49 12.43 -7.65
C LYS A 146 -3.43 13.38 -8.38
N ALA A 147 -4.74 13.05 -8.42
CA ALA A 147 -5.74 13.86 -9.12
C ALA A 147 -5.82 15.28 -8.56
N PHE A 148 -5.80 15.42 -7.24
CA PHE A 148 -5.81 16.71 -6.56
C PHE A 148 -4.51 17.49 -6.82
N GLY A 149 -3.35 16.82 -6.77
CA GLY A 149 -2.04 17.41 -7.03
C GLY A 149 -1.92 17.97 -8.44
N ALA A 150 -2.38 17.23 -9.44
CA ALA A 150 -2.42 17.68 -10.81
C ALA A 150 -3.25 18.96 -11.00
N THR A 151 -4.43 19.04 -10.35
CA THR A 151 -5.31 20.20 -10.44
C THR A 151 -4.75 21.45 -9.75
N HIS A 152 -3.99 21.28 -8.66
CA HIS A 152 -3.50 22.37 -7.82
C HIS A 152 -2.02 22.70 -8.02
N ASN A 153 -1.39 22.11 -9.03
CA ASN A 153 0.06 22.28 -9.31
C ASN A 153 0.93 22.01 -8.06
N ALA A 154 0.54 20.99 -7.27
CA ALA A 154 1.24 20.58 -6.08
C ALA A 154 2.18 19.40 -6.38
N ILE A 155 3.24 19.27 -5.58
CA ILE A 155 4.04 18.04 -5.54
C ILE A 155 3.28 17.03 -4.70
N PHE A 156 3.19 15.79 -5.15
CA PHE A 156 2.57 14.72 -4.38
C PHE A 156 3.50 13.52 -4.23
N VAL A 157 3.29 12.77 -3.16
CA VAL A 157 4.17 11.68 -2.75
C VAL A 157 3.40 10.36 -2.81
N ALA A 158 4.02 9.35 -3.40
CA ALA A 158 3.46 8.01 -3.44
C ALA A 158 4.57 6.96 -3.27
N PRO A 159 4.25 5.77 -2.73
CA PRO A 159 5.17 4.64 -2.75
C PRO A 159 5.69 4.38 -4.17
N SER A 160 6.97 4.03 -4.29
CA SER A 160 7.62 3.86 -5.60
C SER A 160 6.99 2.76 -6.46
N LEU A 161 6.25 1.83 -5.86
CA LEU A 161 5.50 0.81 -6.58
C LEU A 161 4.41 1.38 -7.50
N TYR A 162 3.91 2.61 -7.22
CA TYR A 162 2.95 3.30 -8.10
C TYR A 162 3.61 3.89 -9.37
N ALA A 163 4.94 3.88 -9.47
CA ALA A 163 5.65 4.47 -10.61
C ALA A 163 5.12 3.95 -11.94
N ASN A 164 4.88 2.62 -12.06
CA ASN A 164 4.37 2.03 -13.28
C ASN A 164 2.96 2.52 -13.66
N ASP A 165 2.13 2.84 -12.68
CA ASP A 165 0.78 3.36 -12.91
C ASP A 165 0.82 4.83 -13.32
N PHE A 166 1.82 5.58 -12.82
CA PHE A 166 1.98 7.01 -13.09
C PHE A 166 2.75 7.29 -14.38
N TYR A 167 3.71 6.44 -14.78
CA TYR A 167 4.44 6.58 -16.04
C TYR A 167 3.56 6.46 -17.29
N ASN A 168 2.40 5.85 -17.17
CA ASN A 168 1.41 5.78 -18.26
C ASN A 168 0.58 7.08 -18.41
N ASP A 169 0.82 8.07 -17.53
CA ASP A 169 0.15 9.36 -17.55
C ASP A 169 1.17 10.47 -17.87
N ASP A 170 1.21 10.90 -19.11
CA ASP A 170 2.13 11.95 -19.59
C ASP A 170 1.95 13.29 -18.86
N SER A 171 0.89 13.43 -18.06
CA SER A 171 0.63 14.66 -17.29
C SER A 171 1.47 14.78 -16.03
N VAL A 172 2.07 13.71 -15.54
CA VAL A 172 2.86 13.69 -14.29
C VAL A 172 4.29 13.22 -14.53
N VAL A 173 5.23 13.81 -13.79
CA VAL A 173 6.66 13.54 -13.91
C VAL A 173 7.23 13.23 -12.53
N GLU A 174 8.02 12.17 -12.44
CA GLU A 174 8.80 11.88 -11.22
C GLU A 174 9.96 12.88 -11.12
N ILE A 175 9.99 13.62 -10.02
CA ILE A 175 11.03 14.66 -9.77
C ILE A 175 12.12 14.17 -8.82
N GLY A 176 11.89 13.06 -8.13
CA GLY A 176 12.87 12.44 -7.26
C GLY A 176 12.33 11.26 -6.49
N ARG A 177 13.26 10.50 -5.93
CA ARG A 177 12.98 9.29 -5.17
C ARG A 177 13.79 9.24 -3.88
N VAL A 178 13.22 8.66 -2.84
CA VAL A 178 13.86 8.43 -1.55
C VAL A 178 13.77 6.96 -1.20
N GLU A 179 14.93 6.31 -1.10
CA GLU A 179 15.04 4.87 -0.85
C GLU A 179 15.19 4.53 0.65
N ASN A 180 15.47 5.52 1.50
CA ASN A 180 15.61 5.32 2.95
C ASN A 180 14.35 5.65 3.74
N VAL A 181 13.26 6.00 3.07
CA VAL A 181 11.90 6.09 3.62
C VAL A 181 11.12 4.94 3.01
N MET A 182 11.05 3.82 3.74
CA MET A 182 10.46 2.58 3.25
C MET A 182 9.01 2.44 3.71
N GLU A 183 8.14 2.05 2.80
CA GLU A 183 6.83 1.48 3.11
C GLU A 183 6.92 -0.04 2.99
N GLU A 184 6.44 -0.73 4.00
CA GLU A 184 6.44 -2.19 4.08
C GLU A 184 5.03 -2.72 3.93
N TYR A 185 4.90 -3.91 3.35
CA TYR A 185 3.61 -4.56 3.12
C TYR A 185 3.63 -5.94 3.76
N HIS A 186 2.57 -6.24 4.51
CA HIS A 186 2.47 -7.44 5.33
C HIS A 186 1.16 -8.19 5.08
N ALA A 187 1.24 -9.52 5.05
CA ALA A 187 0.09 -10.41 5.20
C ALA A 187 0.05 -10.85 6.67
N ILE A 188 -1.08 -10.61 7.33
CA ILE A 188 -1.29 -10.92 8.74
C ILE A 188 -2.45 -11.91 8.87
N PHE A 189 -2.27 -13.00 9.59
CA PHE A 189 -3.27 -14.05 9.74
C PHE A 189 -3.15 -14.76 11.09
N ALA A 190 -4.25 -15.40 11.53
CA ALA A 190 -4.28 -16.15 12.76
C ALA A 190 -3.66 -17.54 12.58
N GLU A 191 -3.13 -18.14 13.66
CA GLU A 191 -2.54 -19.49 13.69
C GLU A 191 -3.46 -20.55 13.06
N ARG A 192 -4.78 -20.47 13.31
CA ARG A 192 -5.78 -21.37 12.72
C ARG A 192 -5.78 -21.37 11.18
N MET A 193 -5.28 -20.30 10.56
CA MET A 193 -5.28 -20.11 9.11
C MET A 193 -3.99 -20.59 8.42
N ILE A 194 -2.97 -21.02 9.16
CA ILE A 194 -1.67 -21.45 8.59
C ILE A 194 -1.85 -22.55 7.55
N GLN A 195 -2.80 -23.47 7.75
CA GLN A 195 -3.06 -24.57 6.83
C GLN A 195 -4.09 -24.24 5.75
N HIS A 196 -4.65 -23.03 5.75
CA HIS A 196 -5.61 -22.62 4.73
C HIS A 196 -4.92 -22.49 3.36
N PRO A 197 -5.43 -23.13 2.28
CA PRO A 197 -4.73 -23.16 0.97
C PRO A 197 -4.42 -21.77 0.42
N ALA A 198 -5.36 -20.82 0.51
CA ALA A 198 -5.15 -19.45 0.05
C ALA A 198 -4.03 -18.74 0.84
N VAL A 199 -3.97 -18.92 2.17
CA VAL A 199 -2.91 -18.35 3.02
C VAL A 199 -1.56 -18.92 2.63
N GLN A 200 -1.46 -20.24 2.46
CA GLN A 200 -0.22 -20.88 2.05
C GLN A 200 0.26 -20.39 0.67
N ARG A 201 -0.63 -20.25 -0.29
CA ARG A 201 -0.27 -19.70 -1.61
C ARG A 201 0.22 -18.27 -1.53
N ILE A 202 -0.52 -17.40 -0.84
CA ILE A 202 -0.08 -16.01 -0.62
C ILE A 202 1.30 -15.97 0.04
N CYS A 203 1.52 -16.79 1.09
CA CYS A 203 2.78 -16.81 1.81
C CYS A 203 3.96 -17.40 1.01
N ASN A 204 3.71 -18.27 0.05
CA ASN A 204 4.74 -18.92 -0.77
C ASN A 204 4.98 -18.24 -2.13
N THR A 205 4.22 -17.20 -2.46
CA THR A 205 4.38 -16.47 -3.72
C THR A 205 5.52 -15.45 -3.61
N ASP A 206 6.36 -15.38 -4.64
CA ASP A 206 7.39 -14.35 -4.78
C ASP A 206 6.78 -13.08 -5.40
N TYR A 207 6.76 -12.02 -4.61
CA TYR A 207 6.25 -10.69 -5.02
C TYR A 207 7.34 -9.71 -5.44
N SER A 208 8.60 -10.12 -5.53
CA SER A 208 9.74 -9.24 -5.81
C SER A 208 9.56 -8.38 -7.08
N ALA A 209 8.91 -8.94 -8.10
CA ALA A 209 8.61 -8.23 -9.34
C ALA A 209 7.70 -7.00 -9.16
N LEU A 210 6.86 -6.97 -8.13
CA LEU A 210 5.99 -5.81 -7.84
C LEU A 210 6.79 -4.60 -7.35
N PHE A 211 7.91 -4.86 -6.66
CA PHE A 211 8.74 -3.85 -6.01
C PHE A 211 9.96 -3.44 -6.84
N THR A 212 10.19 -4.12 -7.96
CA THR A 212 11.27 -3.77 -8.89
C THR A 212 10.84 -2.58 -9.75
N PRO A 213 11.56 -1.45 -9.72
CA PRO A 213 11.26 -0.33 -10.58
C PRO A 213 11.32 -0.75 -12.06
N ALA A 214 10.33 -0.35 -12.86
CA ALA A 214 10.45 -0.51 -14.30
C ALA A 214 11.68 0.26 -14.79
N SER A 215 12.56 -0.42 -15.49
CA SER A 215 13.66 0.24 -16.21
C SER A 215 13.04 1.09 -17.33
N LYS A 216 13.34 2.41 -17.34
CA LYS A 216 13.02 3.26 -18.49
C LYS A 216 13.88 2.90 -19.67
#